data_25a688e35e7729b0a4bacb4fdd11f1ad
#
_entry.id   25a688e35e7729b0a4bacb4fdd11f1ad
#
_cell.length_a   1.000
_cell.length_b   1.000
_cell.length_c   1.000
_cell.angle_alpha   90.00
_cell.angle_beta   90.00
_cell.angle_gamma   90.00
#
_symmetry.space_group_name_H-M   'P 1'
#
loop_
_entity.id
_entity.type
_entity.pdbx_description
1 polymer ?
#
loop_
_entity_poly.entity_id
_entity_poly.type
_entity_poly.pdbx_seq_one_letter_code
_entity_poly.pdbx_strand_id
1 'polypeptide(L)'
;LHIHFKKGLQHLNGQQAMEVVRFRHNNDGTGYGTEDIGRIGTQQAFLKAVAQKLMKIENVPAMAEVFLKYVKTDLTLGNLVWLGNEALNMGGMDAISFYTLPGDGTGWYKGASVYTLDPDAVLELVNASLNPYVDDITAEDMNILVP
;
A
#
# COMPACT_ATOMS: atom_id res chain seq x y z
N LEU A 1 3.62 11.61 20.92
CA LEU A 1 2.89 11.85 19.70
C LEU A 1 1.43 12.16 20.07
N HIS A 2 0.87 13.22 19.53
CA HIS A 2 -0.54 13.60 19.71
C HIS A 2 -1.06 14.03 18.34
N ILE A 3 -1.65 13.07 17.62
CA ILE A 3 -2.21 13.31 16.29
C ILE A 3 -3.72 13.10 16.36
N HIS A 4 -4.47 14.13 15.95
CA HIS A 4 -5.92 14.10 15.93
C HIS A 4 -6.43 14.65 14.61
N PHE A 5 -7.10 13.78 13.84
CA PHE A 5 -7.84 14.16 12.64
C PHE A 5 -9.34 13.96 12.87
N LYS A 6 -10.14 14.83 12.28
CA LYS A 6 -11.60 14.66 12.29
C LYS A 6 -11.96 13.51 11.32
N LYS A 7 -13.05 12.80 11.62
CA LYS A 7 -13.59 11.80 10.71
C LYS A 7 -14.10 12.46 9.42
N GLY A 8 -13.81 11.86 8.28
CA GLY A 8 -14.32 12.28 6.97
C GLY A 8 -13.24 12.82 6.04
N LEU A 9 -13.67 13.30 4.88
CA LEU A 9 -12.78 13.84 3.84
C LEU A 9 -12.16 15.15 4.32
N GLN A 10 -10.83 15.25 4.21
CA GLN A 10 -10.08 16.42 4.63
C GLN A 10 -9.00 16.76 3.60
N HIS A 11 -8.67 18.05 3.53
CA HIS A 11 -7.50 18.52 2.80
C HIS A 11 -6.27 18.42 3.71
N LEU A 12 -5.26 17.64 3.30
CA LEU A 12 -4.03 17.44 4.05
C LEU A 12 -2.87 18.10 3.30
N ASN A 13 -2.01 18.81 4.03
CA ASN A 13 -0.70 19.18 3.52
C ASN A 13 0.28 18.00 3.63
N GLY A 14 1.51 18.14 3.09
CA GLY A 14 2.47 17.04 3.05
C GLY A 14 2.86 16.52 4.45
N GLN A 15 2.98 17.38 5.45
CA GLN A 15 3.27 16.97 6.82
C GLN A 15 2.11 16.18 7.41
N GLN A 16 0.90 16.67 7.30
CA GLN A 16 -0.31 15.99 7.75
C GLN A 16 -0.51 14.63 7.05
N ALA A 17 -0.21 14.57 5.74
CA ALA A 17 -0.24 13.32 5.00
C ALA A 17 0.76 12.30 5.58
N MET A 18 1.98 12.73 5.90
CA MET A 18 2.97 11.87 6.57
C MET A 18 2.53 11.43 7.97
N GLU A 19 1.90 12.31 8.73
CA GLU A 19 1.33 11.98 10.04
C GLU A 19 0.27 10.88 9.92
N VAL A 20 -0.67 11.03 8.98
CA VAL A 20 -1.73 10.02 8.72
C VAL A 20 -1.14 8.67 8.31
N VAL A 21 -0.21 8.66 7.34
CA VAL A 21 0.37 7.41 6.78
C VAL A 21 1.23 6.66 7.80
N ARG A 22 1.86 7.38 8.73
CA ARG A 22 2.76 6.80 9.75
C ARG A 22 2.11 6.58 11.11
N PHE A 23 0.88 7.04 11.30
CA PHE A 23 0.19 6.93 12.58
C PHE A 23 -0.10 5.47 12.95
N ARG A 24 0.14 5.10 14.19
CA ARG A 24 -0.26 3.84 14.82
C ARG A 24 -1.10 4.12 16.07
N HIS A 25 -0.50 4.83 17.01
CA HIS A 25 -1.13 5.24 18.27
C HIS A 25 -0.48 6.52 18.81
N ASN A 26 -1.21 7.24 19.65
CA ASN A 26 -0.70 8.34 20.46
C ASN A 26 0.02 7.84 21.71
N ASN A 27 0.69 8.74 22.42
CA ASN A 27 1.40 8.40 23.66
C ASN A 27 0.44 8.01 24.80
N ASP A 28 -0.82 8.40 24.71
CA ASP A 28 -1.89 8.03 25.64
C ASP A 28 -2.55 6.68 25.31
N GLY A 29 -2.04 5.97 24.32
CA GLY A 29 -2.56 4.67 23.88
C GLY A 29 -3.77 4.75 22.95
N THR A 30 -4.27 5.95 22.64
CA THR A 30 -5.34 6.09 21.64
C THR A 30 -4.79 5.88 20.22
N GLY A 31 -5.51 5.13 19.40
CA GLY A 31 -5.07 4.83 18.04
C GLY A 31 -5.88 3.72 17.40
N TYR A 32 -5.27 2.98 16.48
CA TYR A 32 -5.89 1.81 15.89
C TYR A 32 -5.90 0.65 16.88
N GLY A 33 -7.06 0.07 17.14
CA GLY A 33 -7.20 -1.10 18.03
C GLY A 33 -6.45 -2.34 17.52
N THR A 34 -6.16 -2.39 16.24
CA THR A 34 -5.42 -3.45 15.53
C THR A 34 -4.01 -2.98 15.10
N GLU A 35 -3.52 -1.90 15.68
CA GLU A 35 -2.17 -1.34 15.45
C GLU A 35 -1.75 -1.27 13.96
N ASP A 36 -0.93 -2.23 13.50
CA ASP A 36 -0.40 -2.25 12.15
C ASP A 36 -1.46 -2.50 11.07
N ILE A 37 -2.45 -3.33 11.33
CA ILE A 37 -3.52 -3.62 10.36
C ILE A 37 -4.36 -2.37 10.11
N GLY A 38 -4.68 -1.61 11.16
CA GLY A 38 -5.38 -0.32 11.03
C GLY A 38 -4.58 0.70 10.23
N ARG A 39 -3.25 0.72 10.42
CA ARG A 39 -2.34 1.56 9.64
C ARG A 39 -2.32 1.16 8.17
N ILE A 40 -2.26 -0.14 7.85
CA ILE A 40 -2.28 -0.65 6.47
C ILE A 40 -3.55 -0.19 5.76
N GLY A 41 -4.72 -0.33 6.37
CA GLY A 41 -5.98 0.15 5.80
C GLY A 41 -5.97 1.65 5.50
N THR A 42 -5.41 2.45 6.41
CA THR A 42 -5.26 3.90 6.21
C THR A 42 -4.27 4.22 5.08
N GLN A 43 -3.16 3.49 4.98
CA GLN A 43 -2.19 3.63 3.89
C GLN A 43 -2.81 3.30 2.53
N GLN A 44 -3.57 2.22 2.43
CA GLN A 44 -4.29 1.84 1.21
C GLN A 44 -5.32 2.91 0.81
N ALA A 45 -6.11 3.41 1.76
CA ALA A 45 -7.07 4.48 1.51
C ALA A 45 -6.39 5.78 1.05
N PHE A 46 -5.25 6.13 1.66
CA PHE A 46 -4.44 7.28 1.27
C PHE A 46 -3.88 7.13 -0.14
N LEU A 47 -3.28 5.98 -0.47
CA LEU A 47 -2.76 5.69 -1.81
C LEU A 47 -3.88 5.74 -2.86
N LYS A 48 -5.05 5.20 -2.53
CA LYS A 48 -6.23 5.27 -3.41
C LYS A 48 -6.64 6.73 -3.68
N ALA A 49 -6.70 7.57 -2.65
CA ALA A 49 -7.02 8.99 -2.78
C ALA A 49 -5.97 9.76 -3.59
N VAL A 50 -4.70 9.45 -3.40
CA VAL A 50 -3.59 10.02 -4.19
C VAL A 50 -3.73 9.60 -5.65
N ALA A 51 -3.90 8.31 -5.93
CA ALA A 51 -4.05 7.81 -7.29
C ALA A 51 -5.26 8.44 -7.99
N GLN A 52 -6.42 8.57 -7.34
CA GLN A 52 -7.59 9.28 -7.90
C GLN A 52 -7.28 10.73 -8.31
N LYS A 53 -6.45 11.41 -7.53
CA LYS A 53 -6.04 12.79 -7.83
C LYS A 53 -5.04 12.85 -8.99
N LEU A 54 -4.22 11.81 -9.14
CA LEU A 54 -3.17 11.70 -10.14
C LEU A 54 -3.68 11.21 -11.49
N MET A 55 -4.72 10.38 -11.50
CA MET A 55 -5.33 9.84 -12.73
C MET A 55 -6.09 10.90 -13.54
N LYS A 56 -5.55 12.11 -13.59
CA LYS A 56 -5.97 13.18 -14.49
C LYS A 56 -4.81 13.48 -15.41
N ILE A 57 -5.07 13.43 -16.72
CA ILE A 57 -4.05 13.59 -17.77
C ILE A 57 -3.20 14.86 -17.57
N GLU A 58 -3.82 15.93 -17.08
CA GLU A 58 -3.20 17.21 -16.79
C GLU A 58 -2.11 17.14 -15.71
N ASN A 59 -2.16 16.12 -14.83
CA ASN A 59 -1.23 15.96 -13.72
C ASN A 59 -0.03 15.06 -14.04
N VAL A 60 -0.09 14.26 -15.12
CA VAL A 60 0.94 13.27 -15.47
C VAL A 60 2.34 13.89 -15.63
N PRO A 61 2.54 15.00 -16.36
CA PRO A 61 3.86 15.60 -16.51
C PRO A 61 4.45 16.11 -15.19
N ALA A 62 3.64 16.84 -14.40
CA ALA A 62 4.08 17.38 -13.11
C ALA A 62 4.40 16.27 -12.12
N MET A 63 3.68 15.17 -12.18
CA MET A 63 3.92 13.97 -11.37
C MET A 63 5.21 13.27 -11.74
N ALA A 64 5.50 13.10 -13.03
CA ALA A 64 6.74 12.50 -13.50
C ALA A 64 7.95 13.32 -13.03
N GLU A 65 7.89 14.64 -13.06
CA GLU A 65 8.94 15.51 -12.54
C GLU A 65 9.15 15.34 -11.03
N VAL A 66 8.06 15.34 -10.25
CA VAL A 66 8.12 15.11 -8.80
C VAL A 66 8.69 13.73 -8.48
N PHE A 67 8.25 12.70 -9.21
CA PHE A 67 8.74 11.34 -9.05
C PHE A 67 10.25 11.26 -9.29
N LEU A 68 10.74 11.77 -10.41
CA LEU A 68 12.18 11.79 -10.75
C LEU A 68 13.03 12.60 -9.74
N LYS A 69 12.42 13.61 -9.12
CA LYS A 69 13.14 14.42 -8.11
C LYS A 69 13.31 13.70 -6.77
N TYR A 70 12.35 12.89 -6.34
CA TYR A 70 12.29 12.32 -5.00
C TYR A 70 12.43 10.80 -4.95
N VAL A 71 12.27 10.12 -6.08
CA VAL A 71 12.41 8.66 -6.17
C VAL A 71 13.66 8.32 -6.96
N LYS A 72 14.52 7.53 -6.35
CA LYS A 72 15.72 7.01 -7.03
C LYS A 72 15.29 5.78 -7.84
N THR A 73 15.34 5.89 -9.17
CA THR A 73 14.90 4.86 -10.11
C THR A 73 15.76 4.87 -11.36
N ASP A 74 15.80 3.78 -12.07
CA ASP A 74 16.37 3.61 -13.40
C ASP A 74 15.37 3.89 -14.53
N LEU A 75 14.10 4.17 -14.18
CA LEU A 75 13.07 4.54 -15.15
C LEU A 75 13.36 5.91 -15.75
N THR A 76 13.29 6.01 -17.07
CA THR A 76 13.37 7.28 -17.79
C THR A 76 12.06 8.07 -17.69
N LEU A 77 12.10 9.37 -17.98
CA LEU A 77 10.90 10.19 -18.10
C LEU A 77 9.90 9.59 -19.12
N GLY A 78 10.41 9.05 -20.24
CA GLY A 78 9.59 8.38 -21.25
C GLY A 78 8.85 7.16 -20.69
N ASN A 79 9.53 6.33 -19.89
CA ASN A 79 8.89 5.20 -19.22
C ASN A 79 7.80 5.65 -18.24
N LEU A 80 8.05 6.71 -17.48
CA LEU A 80 7.08 7.23 -16.51
C LEU A 80 5.84 7.83 -17.18
N VAL A 81 6.03 8.54 -18.29
CA VAL A 81 4.92 9.08 -19.08
C VAL A 81 4.11 7.95 -19.72
N TRP A 82 4.79 6.93 -20.26
CA TRP A 82 4.12 5.74 -20.79
C TRP A 82 3.30 5.02 -19.71
N LEU A 83 3.88 4.73 -18.54
CA LEU A 83 3.18 4.12 -17.41
C LEU A 83 1.99 4.97 -16.95
N GLY A 84 2.14 6.29 -16.92
CA GLY A 84 1.06 7.21 -16.57
C GLY A 84 -0.11 7.14 -17.57
N ASN A 85 0.18 7.04 -18.87
CA ASN A 85 -0.84 6.87 -19.90
C ASN A 85 -1.53 5.52 -19.81
N GLU A 86 -0.78 4.42 -19.57
CA GLU A 86 -1.38 3.10 -19.34
C GLU A 86 -2.29 3.11 -18.12
N ALA A 87 -1.87 3.73 -17.02
CA ALA A 87 -2.70 3.88 -15.84
C ALA A 87 -4.01 4.64 -16.11
N LEU A 88 -3.99 5.66 -16.98
CA LEU A 88 -5.20 6.37 -17.39
C LEU A 88 -6.14 5.49 -18.23
N ASN A 89 -5.58 4.55 -19.01
CA ASN A 89 -6.33 3.63 -19.87
C ASN A 89 -6.91 2.42 -19.10
N MET A 90 -6.49 2.16 -17.87
CA MET A 90 -6.94 1.02 -17.06
C MET A 90 -8.42 1.08 -16.62
N GLY A 91 -9.16 2.14 -16.97
CA GLY A 91 -10.58 2.26 -16.60
C GLY A 91 -10.83 2.87 -15.20
N GLY A 92 -9.81 3.48 -14.61
CA GLY A 92 -9.93 4.19 -13.32
C GLY A 92 -9.52 3.38 -12.10
N MET A 93 -9.86 3.89 -10.93
CA MET A 93 -9.47 3.30 -9.65
C MET A 93 -10.08 1.94 -9.35
N ASP A 94 -11.16 1.58 -10.02
CA ASP A 94 -11.83 0.28 -9.85
C ASP A 94 -11.03 -0.87 -10.49
N ALA A 95 -10.07 -0.54 -11.37
CA ALA A 95 -9.10 -1.49 -11.91
C ALA A 95 -7.93 -1.80 -10.95
N ILE A 96 -7.80 -1.07 -9.84
CA ILE A 96 -6.71 -1.25 -8.87
C ILE A 96 -7.28 -1.88 -7.60
N SER A 97 -6.82 -3.09 -7.30
CA SER A 97 -7.16 -3.80 -6.07
C SER A 97 -5.99 -3.73 -5.08
N PHE A 98 -6.33 -3.62 -3.81
CA PHE A 98 -5.37 -3.65 -2.71
C PHE A 98 -5.65 -4.85 -1.84
N TYR A 99 -4.62 -5.61 -1.54
CA TYR A 99 -4.73 -6.78 -0.69
C TYR A 99 -3.82 -6.62 0.53
N THR A 100 -4.25 -7.17 1.66
CA THR A 100 -3.41 -7.42 2.82
C THR A 100 -3.20 -8.92 2.89
N LEU A 101 -1.95 -9.37 2.99
CA LEU A 101 -1.66 -10.79 3.11
C LEU A 101 -2.31 -11.34 4.39
N PRO A 102 -3.02 -12.48 4.30
CA PRO A 102 -3.64 -13.10 5.46
C PRO A 102 -2.61 -13.56 6.50
N GLY A 103 -2.97 -13.42 7.77
CA GLY A 103 -2.09 -13.82 8.86
C GLY A 103 -2.55 -13.29 10.23
N ASP A 104 -1.67 -13.39 11.22
CA ASP A 104 -1.93 -12.99 12.60
C ASP A 104 -0.84 -12.02 13.11
N GLY A 105 -1.25 -10.95 13.77
CA GLY A 105 -0.37 -9.95 14.37
C GLY A 105 0.16 -10.31 15.76
N THR A 106 -0.15 -11.49 16.30
CA THR A 106 0.24 -11.92 17.65
C THR A 106 1.57 -12.66 17.70
N GLY A 107 2.24 -12.83 16.57
CA GLY A 107 3.49 -13.58 16.46
C GLY A 107 4.68 -12.90 17.16
N TRP A 108 5.60 -13.74 17.66
CA TRP A 108 6.88 -13.30 18.21
C TRP A 108 8.03 -14.06 17.54
N TYR A 109 9.05 -13.33 17.09
CA TYR A 109 10.25 -13.92 16.52
C TYR A 109 11.50 -13.18 17.01
N LYS A 110 12.45 -13.90 17.59
CA LYS A 110 13.72 -13.36 18.12
C LYS A 110 13.55 -12.14 19.04
N GLY A 111 12.49 -12.15 19.87
CA GLY A 111 12.23 -11.07 20.83
C GLY A 111 11.51 -9.84 20.24
N ALA A 112 11.04 -9.92 19.02
CA ALA A 112 10.24 -8.88 18.37
C ALA A 112 8.83 -9.37 18.04
N SER A 113 7.85 -8.46 18.17
CA SER A 113 6.50 -8.72 17.68
C SER A 113 6.53 -8.71 16.14
N VAL A 114 5.97 -9.74 15.54
CA VAL A 114 5.91 -9.92 14.09
C VAL A 114 4.49 -10.26 13.65
N TYR A 115 4.19 -9.94 12.41
CA TYR A 115 3.00 -10.43 11.75
C TYR A 115 3.32 -11.75 11.08
N THR A 116 2.69 -12.83 11.54
CA THR A 116 2.85 -14.18 10.97
C THR A 116 1.86 -14.39 9.86
N LEU A 117 2.35 -14.76 8.68
CA LEU A 117 1.50 -15.08 7.55
C LEU A 117 0.84 -16.45 7.73
N ASP A 118 -0.38 -16.58 7.22
CA ASP A 118 -1.04 -17.87 6.99
C ASP A 118 -0.63 -18.37 5.60
N PRO A 119 0.24 -19.39 5.47
CA PRO A 119 0.78 -19.81 4.18
C PRO A 119 -0.27 -20.27 3.20
N ASP A 120 -1.28 -21.01 3.66
CA ASP A 120 -2.33 -21.57 2.79
C ASP A 120 -3.25 -20.46 2.27
N ALA A 121 -3.68 -19.55 3.14
CA ALA A 121 -4.51 -18.42 2.75
C ALA A 121 -3.76 -17.40 1.88
N VAL A 122 -2.44 -17.23 2.08
CA VAL A 122 -1.59 -16.42 1.21
C VAL A 122 -1.48 -17.05 -0.17
N LEU A 123 -1.26 -18.37 -0.24
CA LEU A 123 -1.17 -19.10 -1.51
C LEU A 123 -2.48 -18.99 -2.31
N GLU A 124 -3.61 -19.16 -1.65
CA GLU A 124 -4.94 -18.98 -2.27
C GLU A 124 -5.11 -17.57 -2.83
N LEU A 125 -4.79 -16.54 -2.03
CA LEU A 125 -4.89 -15.15 -2.46
C LEU A 125 -3.98 -14.84 -3.66
N VAL A 126 -2.75 -15.34 -3.64
CA VAL A 126 -1.78 -15.12 -4.71
C VAL A 126 -2.28 -15.77 -6.01
N ASN A 127 -2.71 -17.03 -5.96
CA ASN A 127 -3.21 -17.71 -7.16
C ASN A 127 -4.50 -17.09 -7.70
N ALA A 128 -5.40 -16.65 -6.81
CA ALA A 128 -6.65 -16.03 -7.22
C ALA A 128 -6.50 -14.63 -7.83
N SER A 129 -5.48 -13.85 -7.41
CA SER A 129 -5.47 -12.41 -7.68
C SER A 129 -4.15 -11.85 -8.19
N LEU A 130 -3.03 -12.50 -7.97
CA LEU A 130 -1.69 -11.95 -8.23
C LEU A 130 -0.82 -12.84 -9.13
N ASN A 131 -1.21 -14.09 -9.33
CA ASN A 131 -0.46 -15.04 -10.15
C ASN A 131 -0.47 -14.62 -11.64
N PRO A 132 0.68 -14.31 -12.26
CA PRO A 132 0.77 -13.95 -13.67
C PRO A 132 0.96 -15.17 -14.58
N TYR A 133 1.06 -16.37 -14.02
CA TYR A 133 1.33 -17.60 -14.76
C TYR A 133 0.04 -18.34 -15.11
N VAL A 134 0.14 -19.26 -16.07
CA VAL A 134 -0.97 -20.13 -16.47
C VAL A 134 -1.22 -21.21 -15.41
N ASP A 135 -0.14 -21.72 -14.82
CA ASP A 135 -0.18 -22.75 -13.79
C ASP A 135 -0.19 -22.09 -12.41
N ASP A 136 -0.81 -22.76 -11.44
CA ASP A 136 -0.83 -22.29 -10.07
C ASP A 136 0.57 -22.31 -9.45
N ILE A 137 0.88 -21.26 -8.69
CA ILE A 137 2.05 -21.20 -7.81
C ILE A 137 1.83 -22.20 -6.68
N THR A 138 2.89 -22.94 -6.30
CA THR A 138 2.85 -23.92 -5.22
C THR A 138 3.42 -23.38 -3.91
N ALA A 139 3.20 -24.08 -2.82
CA ALA A 139 3.78 -23.72 -1.52
C ALA A 139 5.33 -23.70 -1.54
N GLU A 140 5.96 -24.52 -2.38
CA GLU A 140 7.42 -24.58 -2.54
C GLU A 140 7.96 -23.28 -3.18
N ASP A 141 7.20 -22.68 -4.11
CA ASP A 141 7.57 -21.45 -4.80
C ASP A 141 7.48 -20.22 -3.88
N MET A 142 6.60 -20.26 -2.89
CA MET A 142 6.33 -19.14 -2.00
C MET A 142 7.43 -18.84 -1.00
N ASN A 143 8.22 -19.85 -0.60
CA ASN A 143 9.32 -19.74 0.35
C ASN A 143 8.94 -18.97 1.64
N ILE A 144 7.74 -19.18 2.17
CA ILE A 144 7.28 -18.56 3.41
C ILE A 144 7.98 -19.25 4.58
N LEU A 145 8.69 -18.44 5.39
CA LEU A 145 9.29 -18.95 6.63
C LEU A 145 8.19 -19.13 7.67
N VAL A 146 8.01 -20.36 8.13
CA VAL A 146 7.15 -20.68 9.27
C VAL A 146 8.03 -20.67 10.52
N PRO A 147 7.70 -19.90 11.57
CA PRO A 147 8.50 -19.80 12.79
C PRO A 147 8.51 -21.10 13.61
#